data_ba1235ac653c1b8dd10eba3f2676f574
#
_entry.id   ba1235ac653c1b8dd10eba3f2676f574
#
_cell.length_a   1.000
_cell.length_b   1.000
_cell.length_c   1.000
_cell.angle_alpha   90.00
_cell.angle_beta   90.00
_cell.angle_gamma   90.00
#
_symmetry.space_group_name_H-M   'P 1'
#
loop_
_entity.id
_entity.type
_entity.pdbx_description
1 polymer ?
#
loop_
_entity_poly.entity_id
_entity_poly.type
_entity_poly.pdbx_seq_one_letter_code
_entity_poly.pdbx_strand_id
1 'polypeptide(L)'
;MAGVNLPILLRRSMDVFPLDDQEPYAMVYRLPPLNALRAFEAAASHLSFKKAAEDLSVTPTAVSHQIKGLESFLGVVLFHRLTRALELTPEGEALLPKVREGIACLASAVECSRVMRTNHVPDRLVVCAPPSFAARWLVPRLRRFAARQPGIELHVASSLAAIDSAGSLDDPSNGTVRLHEEDSQIWIRFGMGRYPNFRVDRFLAPNYIAVCSPELFAAGLPPRLPEEVRLHCLIHDDTIANEKARPSWTEWLQTAGVTGVDATAGPHFRDSGLAIAAALDGLGIALASAPLVSADIAEGRLVSPFDIAVGQRYAYYLAIPEAMAERPAVALFREWLLQEVDHCATSGQQLAEDHSA
;
A
#
# COMPACT_ATOMS: atom_id res chain seq x y z
N MET A 1 -11.75 -49.30 15.45
CA MET A 1 -10.94 -50.11 14.50
C MET A 1 -10.67 -49.27 13.27
N ALA A 2 -9.46 -49.43 12.77
CA ALA A 2 -8.89 -48.81 11.56
C ALA A 2 -8.44 -47.35 11.73
N GLY A 3 -7.19 -47.20 12.14
CA GLY A 3 -6.37 -46.04 12.03
C GLY A 3 -5.91 -45.85 10.56
N VAL A 4 -5.94 -44.63 10.13
CA VAL A 4 -5.30 -44.21 8.88
C VAL A 4 -3.98 -43.55 9.24
N ASN A 5 -2.88 -44.22 8.91
CA ASN A 5 -1.51 -43.72 8.99
C ASN A 5 -1.34 -42.54 7.99
N LEU A 6 -1.02 -41.38 8.50
CA LEU A 6 -0.50 -40.25 7.70
C LEU A 6 1.04 -40.32 7.71
N PRO A 7 1.74 -40.25 6.57
CA PRO A 7 3.19 -40.39 6.56
C PRO A 7 3.87 -39.16 7.16
N ILE A 8 4.80 -39.46 8.07
CA ILE A 8 5.78 -38.55 8.68
C ILE A 8 6.77 -38.12 7.60
N LEU A 9 6.60 -36.92 7.06
CA LEU A 9 7.63 -36.26 6.23
C LEU A 9 7.50 -34.75 6.42
N LEU A 10 8.01 -34.24 7.53
CA LEU A 10 8.44 -32.82 7.73
C LEU A 10 8.97 -32.64 9.16
N ARG A 11 10.04 -33.36 9.49
CA ARG A 11 10.92 -33.09 10.61
C ARG A 11 12.35 -33.42 10.22
N ARG A 12 13.04 -32.47 9.62
CA ARG A 12 14.51 -32.36 9.68
C ARG A 12 14.81 -30.88 9.76
N SER A 13 14.91 -30.48 11.02
CA SER A 13 16.18 -30.07 11.63
C SER A 13 16.58 -28.64 11.26
N MET A 14 15.99 -27.68 11.98
CA MET A 14 16.72 -26.45 12.32
C MET A 14 17.71 -26.85 13.43
N ASP A 15 18.90 -27.28 13.07
CA ASP A 15 20.00 -27.38 14.01
C ASP A 15 20.47 -25.98 14.36
N VAL A 16 19.90 -25.42 15.42
CA VAL A 16 20.44 -24.29 16.15
C VAL A 16 21.47 -24.84 17.12
N PHE A 17 22.75 -24.67 16.83
CA PHE A 17 23.81 -24.87 17.81
C PHE A 17 23.90 -23.65 18.71
N PRO A 18 23.85 -23.79 20.05
CA PRO A 18 24.14 -22.69 20.96
C PRO A 18 25.65 -22.43 20.94
N LEU A 19 26.05 -21.27 20.48
CA LEU A 19 27.36 -20.72 20.75
C LEU A 19 27.26 -19.81 21.97
N ASP A 20 28.27 -19.91 22.82
CA ASP A 20 28.54 -19.32 24.10
C ASP A 20 28.17 -17.82 24.24
N ASP A 21 27.71 -17.45 25.43
CA ASP A 21 27.32 -16.07 25.83
C ASP A 21 28.43 -15.05 25.56
N GLN A 22 28.27 -14.19 24.54
CA GLN A 22 28.77 -12.80 24.45
C GLN A 22 29.01 -12.29 23.00
N GLU A 23 28.02 -12.41 22.07
CA GLU A 23 28.03 -11.56 20.86
C GLU A 23 26.57 -11.38 20.36
N PRO A 24 26.20 -10.22 19.80
CA PRO A 24 24.85 -9.98 19.32
C PRO A 24 24.54 -10.86 18.11
N TYR A 25 23.39 -11.49 18.10
CA TYR A 25 22.82 -12.43 17.15
C TYR A 25 23.13 -12.11 15.68
N ALA A 26 24.20 -12.70 15.12
CA ALA A 26 24.37 -12.81 13.69
C ALA A 26 23.51 -13.99 13.19
N MET A 27 22.38 -13.74 12.56
CA MET A 27 21.64 -14.76 11.82
C MET A 27 22.52 -15.26 10.68
N VAL A 28 23.12 -16.43 10.82
CA VAL A 28 23.91 -17.05 9.73
C VAL A 28 22.93 -17.68 8.73
N TYR A 29 22.59 -16.92 7.70
CA TYR A 29 21.82 -17.46 6.57
C TYR A 29 22.67 -18.44 5.78
N ARG A 30 22.27 -19.70 5.70
CA ARG A 30 22.89 -20.69 4.81
C ARG A 30 22.33 -20.53 3.41
N LEU A 31 22.90 -19.61 2.62
CA LEU A 31 22.50 -19.34 1.25
C LEU A 31 23.37 -20.10 0.25
N PRO A 32 22.82 -20.50 -0.91
CA PRO A 32 23.63 -21.00 -2.01
C PRO A 32 24.43 -19.85 -2.64
N PRO A 33 25.49 -20.13 -3.44
CA PRO A 33 26.24 -19.08 -4.13
C PRO A 33 25.33 -18.20 -4.99
N LEU A 34 25.47 -16.87 -4.89
CA LEU A 34 24.64 -15.91 -5.64
C LEU A 34 24.68 -16.15 -7.16
N ASN A 35 25.83 -16.56 -7.70
CA ASN A 35 25.96 -16.90 -9.13
C ASN A 35 25.10 -18.10 -9.53
N ALA A 36 24.85 -19.04 -8.62
CA ALA A 36 23.96 -20.16 -8.89
C ALA A 36 22.49 -19.74 -8.94
N LEU A 37 22.07 -18.80 -8.08
CA LEU A 37 20.74 -18.19 -8.11
C LEU A 37 20.52 -17.35 -9.37
N ARG A 38 21.52 -16.56 -9.80
CA ARG A 38 21.49 -15.80 -11.05
C ARG A 38 21.41 -16.70 -12.28
N ALA A 39 22.17 -17.81 -12.30
CA ALA A 39 22.14 -18.78 -13.37
C ALA A 39 20.76 -19.48 -13.47
N PHE A 40 20.16 -19.78 -12.33
CA PHE A 40 18.79 -20.33 -12.27
C PHE A 40 17.77 -19.34 -12.82
N GLU A 41 17.79 -18.09 -12.37
CA GLU A 41 16.85 -17.04 -12.80
C GLU A 41 16.95 -16.79 -14.32
N ALA A 42 18.16 -16.63 -14.87
CA ALA A 42 18.36 -16.43 -16.30
C ALA A 42 17.92 -17.67 -17.12
N ALA A 43 18.23 -18.88 -16.65
CA ALA A 43 17.79 -20.10 -17.32
C ALA A 43 16.27 -20.29 -17.31
N ALA A 44 15.61 -19.91 -16.24
CA ALA A 44 14.15 -19.93 -16.10
C ALA A 44 13.46 -18.87 -16.97
N SER A 45 14.04 -17.69 -17.10
CA SER A 45 13.51 -16.61 -17.95
C SER A 45 13.59 -16.96 -19.43
N HIS A 46 14.66 -17.61 -19.88
CA HIS A 46 14.86 -17.96 -21.28
C HIS A 46 14.43 -19.38 -21.65
N LEU A 47 14.14 -20.24 -20.68
CA LEU A 47 13.98 -21.69 -20.84
C LEU A 47 15.07 -22.32 -21.74
N SER A 48 16.31 -21.82 -21.59
CA SER A 48 17.45 -22.17 -22.41
C SER A 48 18.78 -21.87 -21.70
N PHE A 49 19.59 -22.87 -21.46
CA PHE A 49 20.94 -22.69 -20.90
C PHE A 49 21.89 -21.92 -21.82
N LYS A 50 21.69 -22.02 -23.15
CA LYS A 50 22.48 -21.28 -24.12
C LYS A 50 22.19 -19.78 -24.03
N LYS A 51 20.90 -19.39 -24.07
CA LYS A 51 20.48 -17.98 -23.97
C LYS A 51 20.83 -17.38 -22.60
N ALA A 52 20.65 -18.14 -21.52
CA ALA A 52 21.07 -17.71 -20.17
C ALA A 52 22.59 -17.47 -20.08
N ALA A 53 23.39 -18.28 -20.77
CA ALA A 53 24.83 -18.12 -20.83
C ALA A 53 25.24 -16.84 -21.60
N GLU A 54 24.57 -16.56 -22.71
CA GLU A 54 24.73 -15.33 -23.49
C GLU A 54 24.40 -14.09 -22.62
N ASP A 55 23.25 -14.12 -21.92
CA ASP A 55 22.80 -13.06 -21.02
C ASP A 55 23.79 -12.79 -19.87
N LEU A 56 24.31 -13.85 -19.26
CA LEU A 56 25.25 -13.77 -18.15
C LEU A 56 26.73 -13.60 -18.57
N SER A 57 27.01 -13.57 -19.90
CA SER A 57 28.38 -13.51 -20.47
C SER A 57 29.30 -14.64 -19.95
N VAL A 58 28.75 -15.87 -19.90
CA VAL A 58 29.48 -17.08 -19.49
C VAL A 58 29.29 -18.22 -20.50
N THR A 59 29.90 -19.38 -20.26
CA THR A 59 29.66 -20.56 -21.12
C THR A 59 28.40 -21.33 -20.71
N PRO A 60 27.70 -22.01 -21.64
CA PRO A 60 26.56 -22.87 -21.31
C PRO A 60 26.90 -23.99 -20.30
N THR A 61 28.14 -24.48 -20.33
CA THR A 61 28.65 -25.45 -19.38
C THR A 61 28.72 -24.87 -17.96
N ALA A 62 29.16 -23.61 -17.84
CA ALA A 62 29.20 -22.92 -16.55
C ALA A 62 27.80 -22.75 -15.95
N VAL A 63 26.82 -22.30 -16.76
CA VAL A 63 25.41 -22.22 -16.32
C VAL A 63 24.88 -23.59 -15.85
N SER A 64 25.11 -24.65 -16.65
CA SER A 64 24.69 -26.01 -16.28
C SER A 64 25.33 -26.48 -14.98
N HIS A 65 26.60 -26.14 -14.75
CA HIS A 65 27.31 -26.48 -13.52
C HIS A 65 26.76 -25.71 -12.30
N GLN A 66 26.50 -24.42 -12.45
CA GLN A 66 25.90 -23.59 -11.37
C GLN A 66 24.52 -24.10 -10.98
N ILE A 67 23.67 -24.46 -11.96
CA ILE A 67 22.34 -25.01 -11.70
C ILE A 67 22.43 -26.36 -11.00
N LYS A 68 23.30 -27.27 -11.45
CA LYS A 68 23.52 -28.55 -10.75
C LYS A 68 24.00 -28.35 -9.31
N GLY A 69 24.86 -27.37 -9.06
CA GLY A 69 25.30 -27.03 -7.71
C GLY A 69 24.15 -26.52 -6.85
N LEU A 70 23.25 -25.72 -7.42
CA LEU A 70 22.05 -25.22 -6.73
C LEU A 70 21.07 -26.37 -6.42
N GLU A 71 20.79 -27.23 -7.38
CA GLU A 71 19.92 -28.42 -7.21
C GLU A 71 20.49 -29.35 -6.12
N SER A 72 21.82 -29.56 -6.12
CA SER A 72 22.49 -30.35 -5.08
C SER A 72 22.41 -29.71 -3.69
N PHE A 73 22.54 -28.38 -3.60
CA PHE A 73 22.43 -27.63 -2.36
C PHE A 73 21.00 -27.68 -1.78
N LEU A 74 19.99 -27.56 -2.65
CA LEU A 74 18.58 -27.59 -2.28
C LEU A 74 18.02 -29.00 -2.09
N GLY A 75 18.69 -30.02 -2.67
CA GLY A 75 18.22 -31.40 -2.67
C GLY A 75 17.04 -31.67 -3.57
N VAL A 76 16.73 -30.77 -4.52
CA VAL A 76 15.61 -30.87 -5.47
C VAL A 76 16.07 -30.53 -6.88
N VAL A 77 15.41 -31.09 -7.88
CA VAL A 77 15.60 -30.79 -9.30
C VAL A 77 14.75 -29.57 -9.66
N LEU A 78 15.32 -28.59 -10.35
CA LEU A 78 14.63 -27.34 -10.71
C LEU A 78 14.22 -27.32 -12.20
N PHE A 79 14.86 -28.13 -13.05
CA PHE A 79 14.56 -28.20 -14.47
C PHE A 79 14.40 -29.62 -14.98
N HIS A 80 13.38 -29.86 -15.80
CA HIS A 80 13.27 -31.00 -16.67
C HIS A 80 14.04 -30.75 -17.97
N ARG A 81 15.07 -31.62 -18.24
CA ARG A 81 15.89 -31.53 -19.44
C ARG A 81 15.33 -32.47 -20.52
N LEU A 82 14.50 -31.94 -21.40
CA LEU A 82 13.96 -32.68 -22.54
C LEU A 82 14.92 -32.59 -23.73
N THR A 83 14.77 -33.49 -24.69
CA THR A 83 15.70 -33.60 -25.87
C THR A 83 15.77 -32.26 -26.67
N ARG A 84 14.73 -31.44 -26.64
CA ARG A 84 14.64 -30.16 -27.39
C ARG A 84 14.06 -29.01 -26.60
N ALA A 85 13.79 -29.18 -25.30
CA ALA A 85 13.20 -28.17 -24.44
C ALA A 85 13.81 -28.21 -23.03
N LEU A 86 13.75 -27.09 -22.35
CA LEU A 86 14.02 -26.92 -20.92
C LEU A 86 12.73 -26.44 -20.28
N GLU A 87 12.27 -27.12 -19.25
CA GLU A 87 11.05 -26.79 -18.52
C GLU A 87 11.33 -26.72 -17.04
N LEU A 88 10.63 -25.85 -16.32
CA LEU A 88 10.72 -25.80 -14.86
C LEU A 88 9.98 -26.99 -14.23
N THR A 89 10.50 -27.48 -13.12
CA THR A 89 9.76 -28.37 -12.22
C THR A 89 8.80 -27.53 -11.35
N PRO A 90 7.80 -28.15 -10.67
CA PRO A 90 6.97 -27.44 -9.71
C PRO A 90 7.77 -26.73 -8.61
N GLU A 91 8.90 -27.34 -8.18
CA GLU A 91 9.85 -26.75 -7.23
C GLU A 91 10.56 -25.53 -7.83
N GLY A 92 10.94 -25.60 -9.12
CA GLY A 92 11.53 -24.48 -9.85
C GLY A 92 10.53 -23.32 -10.02
N GLU A 93 9.29 -23.61 -10.36
CA GLU A 93 8.23 -22.61 -10.47
C GLU A 93 7.95 -21.90 -9.14
N ALA A 94 7.92 -22.64 -8.04
CA ALA A 94 7.74 -22.08 -6.68
C ALA A 94 8.93 -21.24 -6.22
N LEU A 95 10.16 -21.62 -6.59
CA LEU A 95 11.39 -20.91 -6.19
C LEU A 95 11.60 -19.61 -6.98
N LEU A 96 11.26 -19.58 -8.28
CA LEU A 96 11.58 -18.50 -9.21
C LEU A 96 11.14 -17.09 -8.73
N PRO A 97 9.90 -16.87 -8.28
CA PRO A 97 9.48 -15.54 -7.83
C PRO A 97 10.30 -15.04 -6.64
N LYS A 98 10.66 -15.92 -5.71
CA LYS A 98 11.45 -15.56 -4.53
C LYS A 98 12.92 -15.26 -4.86
N VAL A 99 13.48 -15.97 -5.82
CA VAL A 99 14.83 -15.70 -6.32
C VAL A 99 14.88 -14.36 -7.07
N ARG A 100 13.88 -14.05 -7.90
CA ARG A 100 13.76 -12.75 -8.57
C ARG A 100 13.67 -11.60 -7.58
N GLU A 101 12.83 -11.73 -6.57
CA GLU A 101 12.67 -10.75 -5.50
C GLU A 101 14.02 -10.50 -4.78
N GLY A 102 14.72 -11.58 -4.39
CA GLY A 102 16.02 -11.49 -3.72
C GLY A 102 17.11 -10.85 -4.60
N ILE A 103 17.18 -11.18 -5.90
CA ILE A 103 18.15 -10.57 -6.84
C ILE A 103 17.82 -9.09 -7.05
N ALA A 104 16.56 -8.70 -7.18
CA ALA A 104 16.14 -7.30 -7.29
C ALA A 104 16.55 -6.50 -6.05
N CYS A 105 16.35 -7.04 -4.85
CA CYS A 105 16.79 -6.43 -3.59
C CYS A 105 18.30 -6.19 -3.57
N LEU A 106 19.10 -7.19 -3.94
CA LEU A 106 20.57 -7.04 -4.02
C LEU A 106 21.00 -6.01 -5.07
N ALA A 107 20.33 -5.97 -6.23
CA ALA A 107 20.59 -4.98 -7.27
C ALA A 107 20.33 -3.56 -6.78
N SER A 108 19.20 -3.35 -6.06
CA SER A 108 18.84 -2.08 -5.45
C SER A 108 19.87 -1.62 -4.41
N ALA A 109 20.34 -2.52 -3.54
CA ALA A 109 21.38 -2.21 -2.56
C ALA A 109 22.70 -1.75 -3.22
N VAL A 110 23.09 -2.39 -4.33
CA VAL A 110 24.26 -1.96 -5.11
C VAL A 110 24.06 -0.58 -5.73
N GLU A 111 22.86 -0.30 -6.26
CA GLU A 111 22.54 0.99 -6.85
C GLU A 111 22.53 2.11 -5.79
N CYS A 112 21.97 1.87 -4.62
CA CYS A 112 22.06 2.79 -3.48
C CYS A 112 23.52 3.16 -3.14
N SER A 113 24.42 2.18 -3.17
CA SER A 113 25.84 2.44 -2.90
C SER A 113 26.54 3.24 -4.02
N ARG A 114 26.07 3.15 -5.27
CA ARG A 114 26.58 3.96 -6.40
C ARG A 114 26.11 5.40 -6.31
N VAL A 115 24.84 5.62 -5.96
CA VAL A 115 24.26 6.96 -5.78
C VAL A 115 24.95 7.76 -4.69
N MET A 116 25.41 7.12 -3.61
CA MET A 116 26.19 7.77 -2.55
C MET A 116 27.57 8.29 -3.01
N ARG A 117 28.11 7.84 -4.16
CA ARG A 117 29.44 8.24 -4.67
C ARG A 117 29.42 9.43 -5.63
N THR A 118 28.25 9.85 -6.12
CA THR A 118 28.14 10.97 -7.06
C THR A 118 27.48 12.17 -6.38
N ASN A 119 28.31 13.17 -6.05
CA ASN A 119 27.97 14.37 -5.29
C ASN A 119 26.96 15.35 -5.96
N HIS A 120 26.11 14.94 -6.91
CA HIS A 120 25.13 15.84 -7.57
C HIS A 120 23.90 15.11 -8.13
N VAL A 121 23.52 13.93 -7.62
CA VAL A 121 22.21 13.35 -7.97
C VAL A 121 21.21 13.88 -6.95
N PRO A 122 20.09 14.50 -7.38
CA PRO A 122 19.02 14.89 -6.47
C PRO A 122 18.59 13.68 -5.62
N ASP A 123 18.39 13.89 -4.32
CA ASP A 123 18.01 12.80 -3.42
C ASP A 123 16.60 12.32 -3.84
N ARG A 124 16.56 11.18 -4.52
CA ARG A 124 15.32 10.63 -5.07
C ARG A 124 14.50 10.01 -3.95
N LEU A 125 13.25 10.46 -3.82
CA LEU A 125 12.27 9.93 -2.88
C LEU A 125 11.03 9.44 -3.62
N VAL A 126 10.70 8.17 -3.45
CA VAL A 126 9.46 7.59 -3.98
C VAL A 126 8.43 7.49 -2.85
N VAL A 127 7.25 8.04 -3.05
CA VAL A 127 6.12 7.99 -2.12
C VAL A 127 4.96 7.27 -2.77
N CYS A 128 4.56 6.13 -2.23
CA CYS A 128 3.38 5.41 -2.68
C CYS A 128 2.19 5.73 -1.76
N ALA A 129 1.03 6.00 -2.34
CA ALA A 129 -0.18 6.39 -1.59
C ALA A 129 -1.46 5.78 -2.20
N PRO A 130 -2.59 5.73 -1.44
CA PRO A 130 -3.89 5.42 -2.02
C PRO A 130 -4.25 6.40 -3.14
N PRO A 131 -4.84 5.93 -4.26
CA PRO A 131 -5.08 6.78 -5.44
C PRO A 131 -5.85 8.06 -5.14
N SER A 132 -6.97 7.96 -4.46
CA SER A 132 -7.81 9.11 -4.10
C SER A 132 -7.10 10.07 -3.14
N PHE A 133 -6.32 9.57 -2.19
CA PHE A 133 -5.52 10.41 -1.30
C PHE A 133 -4.40 11.13 -2.06
N ALA A 134 -3.68 10.41 -2.91
CA ALA A 134 -2.63 11.00 -3.75
C ALA A 134 -3.19 12.16 -4.59
N ALA A 135 -4.28 11.93 -5.32
CA ALA A 135 -4.85 12.90 -6.23
C ALA A 135 -5.48 14.12 -5.51
N ARG A 136 -6.23 13.89 -4.44
CA ARG A 136 -7.08 14.92 -3.83
C ARG A 136 -6.45 15.62 -2.62
N TRP A 137 -5.57 14.96 -1.90
CA TRP A 137 -4.95 15.54 -0.71
C TRP A 137 -3.47 15.84 -0.92
N LEU A 138 -2.68 14.88 -1.42
CA LEU A 138 -1.22 15.00 -1.48
C LEU A 138 -0.77 15.93 -2.62
N VAL A 139 -1.14 15.64 -3.88
CA VAL A 139 -0.68 16.36 -5.08
C VAL A 139 -0.97 17.87 -4.99
N PRO A 140 -2.16 18.37 -4.57
CA PRO A 140 -2.40 19.79 -4.47
C PRO A 140 -1.45 20.53 -3.51
N ARG A 141 -0.83 19.82 -2.56
CA ARG A 141 0.08 20.35 -1.54
C ARG A 141 1.56 20.25 -1.92
N LEU A 142 1.90 19.38 -2.87
CA LEU A 142 3.30 19.12 -3.27
C LEU A 142 4.05 20.36 -3.78
N ARG A 143 3.34 21.34 -4.33
CA ARG A 143 3.98 22.61 -4.73
C ARG A 143 4.73 23.27 -3.57
N ARG A 144 4.20 23.19 -2.34
CA ARG A 144 4.84 23.73 -1.15
C ARG A 144 6.07 22.95 -0.73
N PHE A 145 6.02 21.62 -0.88
CA PHE A 145 7.19 20.76 -0.65
C PHE A 145 8.30 21.05 -1.65
N ALA A 146 7.99 21.03 -2.95
CA ALA A 146 8.97 21.28 -4.01
C ALA A 146 9.63 22.66 -3.89
N ALA A 147 8.87 23.69 -3.48
CA ALA A 147 9.42 25.03 -3.27
C ALA A 147 10.39 25.12 -2.06
N ARG A 148 10.16 24.30 -1.02
CA ARG A 148 11.02 24.24 0.17
C ARG A 148 12.23 23.34 -0.01
N GLN A 149 12.12 22.31 -0.86
CA GLN A 149 13.11 21.25 -1.03
C GLN A 149 13.43 21.02 -2.51
N PRO A 150 14.02 22.01 -3.22
CA PRO A 150 14.28 21.90 -4.66
C PRO A 150 15.34 20.86 -5.03
N GLY A 151 16.12 20.38 -4.03
CA GLY A 151 17.14 19.34 -4.21
C GLY A 151 16.60 17.91 -4.10
N ILE A 152 15.30 17.73 -3.81
CA ILE A 152 14.68 16.39 -3.71
C ILE A 152 13.86 16.12 -4.97
N GLU A 153 14.21 15.03 -5.69
CA GLU A 153 13.42 14.50 -6.79
C GLU A 153 12.31 13.60 -6.24
N LEU A 154 11.10 14.14 -6.11
CA LEU A 154 9.96 13.41 -5.57
C LEU A 154 9.18 12.69 -6.66
N HIS A 155 9.05 11.38 -6.53
CA HIS A 155 8.19 10.53 -7.35
C HIS A 155 6.98 10.08 -6.53
N VAL A 156 5.78 10.36 -7.03
CA VAL A 156 4.54 9.90 -6.40
C VAL A 156 3.95 8.76 -7.22
N ALA A 157 3.84 7.59 -6.59
CA ALA A 157 3.13 6.45 -7.12
C ALA A 157 1.78 6.30 -6.41
N SER A 158 0.78 5.76 -7.09
CA SER A 158 -0.50 5.45 -6.47
C SER A 158 -0.83 3.96 -6.62
N SER A 159 -1.33 3.35 -5.55
CA SER A 159 -1.68 1.93 -5.55
C SER A 159 -2.80 1.63 -4.58
N LEU A 160 -3.75 0.78 -4.98
CA LEU A 160 -4.75 0.21 -4.08
C LEU A 160 -4.12 -0.69 -3.00
N ALA A 161 -2.91 -1.23 -3.25
CA ALA A 161 -2.14 -1.95 -2.24
C ALA A 161 -1.75 -1.06 -1.04
N ALA A 162 -1.85 0.26 -1.15
CA ALA A 162 -1.66 1.20 -0.04
C ALA A 162 -2.89 1.28 0.90
N ILE A 163 -3.97 0.52 0.61
CA ILE A 163 -5.15 0.39 1.47
C ILE A 163 -5.12 -1.01 2.06
N ASP A 164 -5.28 -1.12 3.38
CA ASP A 164 -5.26 -2.42 4.04
C ASP A 164 -6.47 -3.24 3.58
N SER A 165 -6.20 -4.40 2.98
CA SER A 165 -7.22 -5.37 2.63
C SER A 165 -7.61 -6.19 3.86
N ALA A 166 -8.88 -6.57 3.94
CA ALA A 166 -9.49 -7.16 5.10
C ALA A 166 -8.81 -8.43 5.62
N GLY A 167 -8.32 -8.33 6.83
CA GLY A 167 -8.33 -9.43 7.78
C GLY A 167 -9.39 -9.16 8.84
N SER A 168 -9.85 -10.18 9.58
CA SER A 168 -10.78 -9.99 10.69
C SER A 168 -10.23 -8.94 11.66
N LEU A 169 -11.03 -7.95 12.02
CA LEU A 169 -10.66 -6.92 12.99
C LEU A 169 -10.30 -7.51 14.37
N ASP A 170 -10.71 -8.76 14.61
CA ASP A 170 -10.56 -9.48 15.88
C ASP A 170 -9.39 -10.48 15.86
N ASP A 171 -8.72 -10.69 14.72
CA ASP A 171 -7.55 -11.57 14.60
C ASP A 171 -6.25 -10.75 14.66
N PRO A 172 -5.47 -10.83 15.75
CA PRO A 172 -4.20 -10.10 15.89
C PRO A 172 -3.15 -10.50 14.84
N SER A 173 -3.28 -11.69 14.21
CA SER A 173 -2.38 -12.15 13.16
C SER A 173 -2.74 -11.61 11.78
N ASN A 174 -3.97 -11.15 11.58
CA ASN A 174 -4.56 -10.84 10.28
C ASN A 174 -4.53 -9.34 9.91
N GLY A 175 -4.03 -8.48 10.81
CA GLY A 175 -3.85 -7.04 10.57
C GLY A 175 -2.43 -6.66 10.15
N THR A 176 -1.54 -7.64 9.97
CA THR A 176 -0.15 -7.40 9.61
C THR A 176 0.02 -7.44 8.10
N VAL A 177 0.02 -6.28 7.46
CA VAL A 177 0.34 -6.17 6.04
C VAL A 177 1.87 -6.26 5.91
N ARG A 178 2.36 -7.32 5.26
CA ARG A 178 3.77 -7.38 4.83
C ARG A 178 3.91 -6.49 3.62
N LEU A 179 4.49 -5.33 3.81
CA LEU A 179 4.94 -4.48 2.72
C LEU A 179 6.22 -5.10 2.16
N HIS A 180 6.31 -5.24 0.85
CA HIS A 180 7.58 -5.56 0.21
C HIS A 180 8.48 -4.34 0.38
N GLU A 181 9.66 -4.54 0.95
CA GLU A 181 10.73 -3.56 1.02
C GLU A 181 11.27 -3.36 -0.40
N GLU A 182 10.59 -2.58 -1.22
CA GLU A 182 11.24 -1.98 -2.37
C GLU A 182 12.09 -0.84 -1.82
N ASP A 183 13.41 -1.02 -1.85
CA ASP A 183 14.48 -0.33 -1.10
C ASP A 183 14.59 1.20 -1.28
N SER A 184 13.62 1.87 -1.86
CA SER A 184 13.65 3.32 -2.09
C SER A 184 12.29 3.99 -1.92
N GLN A 185 11.30 3.30 -1.35
CA GLN A 185 9.92 3.75 -1.32
C GLN A 185 9.39 3.86 0.11
N ILE A 186 8.78 5.01 0.43
CA ILE A 186 7.98 5.18 1.64
C ILE A 186 6.49 5.09 1.27
N TRP A 187 5.66 4.75 2.25
CA TRP A 187 4.26 4.49 2.03
C TRP A 187 3.37 5.43 2.83
N ILE A 188 2.40 6.04 2.18
CA ILE A 188 1.22 6.56 2.85
C ILE A 188 0.18 5.45 2.81
N ARG A 189 -0.21 4.93 3.97
CA ARG A 189 -1.11 3.79 4.12
C ARG A 189 -2.45 4.25 4.68
N PHE A 190 -3.55 3.69 4.19
CA PHE A 190 -4.86 3.81 4.79
C PHE A 190 -5.26 2.47 5.42
N GLY A 191 -5.29 2.42 6.76
CA GLY A 191 -5.46 1.14 7.45
C GLY A 191 -5.41 1.24 8.97
N MET A 192 -4.95 0.15 9.61
CA MET A 192 -4.92 -0.01 11.06
C MET A 192 -3.58 0.34 11.72
N GLY A 193 -2.55 0.66 10.93
CA GLY A 193 -1.24 1.09 11.44
C GLY A 193 -0.33 -0.02 11.96
N ARG A 194 -0.54 -1.27 11.56
CA ARG A 194 0.28 -2.42 11.98
C ARG A 194 1.18 -2.89 10.84
N TYR A 195 2.35 -2.27 10.72
CA TYR A 195 3.34 -2.54 9.66
C TYR A 195 4.68 -2.92 10.29
N PRO A 196 4.98 -4.23 10.50
CA PRO A 196 6.26 -4.66 11.08
C PRO A 196 7.41 -4.27 10.17
N ASN A 197 8.58 -3.95 10.78
CA ASN A 197 9.81 -3.47 10.14
C ASN A 197 9.69 -2.06 9.51
N PHE A 198 8.63 -1.31 9.88
CA PHE A 198 8.44 0.07 9.46
C PHE A 198 8.33 0.99 10.69
N ARG A 199 8.94 2.16 10.59
CA ARG A 199 8.59 3.29 11.43
C ARG A 199 7.26 3.84 10.96
N VAL A 200 6.28 3.91 11.86
CA VAL A 200 4.89 4.24 11.51
C VAL A 200 4.44 5.49 12.26
N ASP A 201 4.07 6.53 11.53
CA ASP A 201 3.48 7.74 12.08
C ASP A 201 2.01 7.84 11.66
N ARG A 202 1.08 7.84 12.61
CA ARG A 202 -0.31 8.18 12.34
C ARG A 202 -0.40 9.70 12.16
N PHE A 203 -0.89 10.17 11.02
CA PHE A 203 -0.94 11.61 10.76
C PHE A 203 -2.34 12.16 10.46
N LEU A 204 -3.29 11.34 9.99
CA LEU A 204 -4.63 11.81 9.67
C LEU A 204 -5.68 10.74 9.97
N ALA A 205 -6.69 11.10 10.77
CA ALA A 205 -7.85 10.24 11.06
C ALA A 205 -9.10 10.90 10.45
N PRO A 206 -9.62 10.37 9.33
CA PRO A 206 -10.76 11.00 8.68
C PRO A 206 -12.07 10.67 9.38
N ASN A 207 -12.98 11.65 9.40
CA ASN A 207 -14.40 11.42 9.53
C ASN A 207 -15.04 11.38 8.15
N TYR A 208 -16.19 10.73 8.03
CA TYR A 208 -16.97 10.68 6.82
C TYR A 208 -18.21 11.53 6.97
N ILE A 209 -18.48 12.35 5.96
CA ILE A 209 -19.61 13.30 5.89
C ILE A 209 -20.41 13.06 4.62
N ALA A 210 -21.68 13.36 4.66
CA ALA A 210 -22.54 13.34 3.48
C ALA A 210 -22.25 14.58 2.63
N VAL A 211 -21.93 14.39 1.33
CA VAL A 211 -21.62 15.47 0.40
C VAL A 211 -22.33 15.29 -0.94
N CYS A 212 -22.65 16.39 -1.58
CA CYS A 212 -23.28 16.40 -2.91
C CYS A 212 -22.97 17.68 -3.67
N SER A 213 -23.21 17.68 -4.98
CA SER A 213 -23.17 18.90 -5.80
C SER A 213 -24.30 19.83 -5.40
N PRO A 214 -24.06 21.15 -5.33
CA PRO A 214 -25.14 22.16 -5.20
C PRO A 214 -26.19 22.05 -6.31
N GLU A 215 -25.80 21.58 -7.49
CA GLU A 215 -26.69 21.42 -8.66
C GLU A 215 -27.76 20.33 -8.42
N LEU A 216 -27.54 19.40 -7.48
CA LEU A 216 -28.54 18.39 -7.11
C LEU A 216 -29.84 19.04 -6.61
N PHE A 217 -29.79 20.29 -6.21
CA PHE A 217 -30.88 21.07 -5.67
C PHE A 217 -31.34 22.20 -6.61
N ALA A 218 -31.24 22.01 -7.90
CA ALA A 218 -31.37 23.02 -8.98
C ALA A 218 -32.66 23.92 -8.92
N ALA A 219 -33.59 23.65 -8.05
CA ALA A 219 -34.77 24.47 -7.85
C ALA A 219 -34.92 25.00 -6.42
N GLY A 220 -33.96 24.81 -5.52
CA GLY A 220 -34.16 25.14 -4.12
C GLY A 220 -32.87 25.13 -3.27
N LEU A 221 -33.10 25.35 -2.00
CA LEU A 221 -32.08 25.29 -0.98
C LEU A 221 -31.57 23.82 -0.79
N PRO A 222 -30.31 23.60 -0.40
CA PRO A 222 -29.87 22.27 -0.01
C PRO A 222 -30.77 21.69 1.08
N PRO A 223 -30.86 20.33 1.16
CA PRO A 223 -31.67 19.70 2.20
C PRO A 223 -31.21 20.19 3.57
N ARG A 224 -32.20 20.53 4.41
CA ARG A 224 -31.92 21.03 5.76
C ARG A 224 -32.14 19.97 6.82
N LEU A 225 -32.94 18.96 6.48
CA LEU A 225 -33.30 17.87 7.40
C LEU A 225 -32.69 16.57 6.90
N PRO A 226 -32.06 15.78 7.79
CA PRO A 226 -31.46 14.50 7.43
C PRO A 226 -32.43 13.52 6.74
N GLU A 227 -33.75 13.62 7.05
CA GLU A 227 -34.78 12.79 6.45
C GLU A 227 -34.96 13.01 4.94
N GLU A 228 -34.52 14.16 4.43
CA GLU A 228 -34.65 14.49 3.01
C GLU A 228 -33.67 13.68 2.15
N VAL A 229 -32.67 13.02 2.77
CA VAL A 229 -31.74 12.07 2.10
C VAL A 229 -32.51 10.97 1.33
N ARG A 230 -33.75 10.62 1.78
CA ARG A 230 -34.61 9.63 1.12
C ARG A 230 -35.06 10.01 -0.30
N LEU A 231 -34.94 11.28 -0.67
CA LEU A 231 -35.33 11.80 -1.99
C LEU A 231 -34.21 11.71 -3.00
N HIS A 232 -33.00 11.29 -2.58
CA HIS A 232 -31.79 11.31 -3.38
C HIS A 232 -31.15 9.92 -3.50
N CYS A 233 -30.38 9.73 -4.54
CA CYS A 233 -29.57 8.53 -4.74
C CYS A 233 -28.41 8.51 -3.71
N LEU A 234 -28.24 7.37 -3.01
CA LEU A 234 -27.14 7.17 -2.09
C LEU A 234 -25.95 6.56 -2.83
N ILE A 235 -24.83 7.26 -2.84
CA ILE A 235 -23.59 6.79 -3.48
C ILE A 235 -22.73 6.09 -2.43
N HIS A 236 -22.29 4.86 -2.76
CA HIS A 236 -21.52 4.01 -1.87
C HIS A 236 -20.03 4.01 -2.24
N ASP A 237 -19.18 4.20 -1.23
CA ASP A 237 -17.72 4.06 -1.35
C ASP A 237 -17.27 2.71 -0.77
N ASP A 238 -16.98 1.75 -1.64
CA ASP A 238 -16.54 0.39 -1.30
C ASP A 238 -15.01 0.24 -1.38
N THR A 239 -14.26 1.31 -1.30
CA THR A 239 -12.78 1.31 -1.32
C THR A 239 -12.19 0.45 -0.21
N ILE A 240 -12.80 0.45 0.97
CA ILE A 240 -12.45 -0.47 2.06
C ILE A 240 -13.19 -1.79 1.85
N ALA A 241 -12.44 -2.86 1.51
CA ALA A 241 -13.02 -4.17 1.25
C ALA A 241 -13.70 -4.80 2.49
N ASN A 242 -13.23 -4.45 3.70
CA ASN A 242 -13.85 -4.91 4.94
C ASN A 242 -15.12 -4.10 5.25
N GLU A 243 -16.28 -4.70 5.03
CA GLU A 243 -17.57 -4.07 5.27
C GLU A 243 -17.77 -3.59 6.71
N LYS A 244 -17.21 -4.31 7.70
CA LYS A 244 -17.31 -3.94 9.12
C LYS A 244 -16.43 -2.74 9.50
N ALA A 245 -15.42 -2.45 8.69
CA ALA A 245 -14.51 -1.31 8.88
C ALA A 245 -14.89 -0.11 8.02
N ARG A 246 -15.76 -0.32 7.03
CA ARG A 246 -16.16 0.69 6.06
C ARG A 246 -17.28 1.56 6.65
N PRO A 247 -17.17 2.91 6.58
CA PRO A 247 -18.28 3.80 6.88
C PRO A 247 -19.49 3.48 5.96
N SER A 248 -20.66 3.41 6.50
CA SER A 248 -21.84 2.99 5.76
C SER A 248 -22.99 3.97 5.91
N TRP A 249 -23.88 3.98 4.91
CA TRP A 249 -25.14 4.70 5.00
C TRP A 249 -26.01 4.20 6.15
N THR A 250 -25.92 2.91 6.49
CA THR A 250 -26.64 2.36 7.67
C THR A 250 -26.18 3.07 8.95
N GLU A 251 -24.88 3.24 9.16
CA GLU A 251 -24.34 3.90 10.34
C GLU A 251 -24.67 5.41 10.35
N TRP A 252 -24.59 6.06 9.18
CA TRP A 252 -24.94 7.46 9.05
C TRP A 252 -26.43 7.70 9.37
N LEU A 253 -27.36 6.89 8.79
CA LEU A 253 -28.81 6.99 9.04
C LEU A 253 -29.16 6.72 10.50
N GLN A 254 -28.48 5.77 11.14
CA GLN A 254 -28.64 5.52 12.59
C GLN A 254 -28.20 6.74 13.41
N THR A 255 -27.05 7.33 13.09
CA THR A 255 -26.54 8.53 13.78
C THR A 255 -27.47 9.72 13.57
N ALA A 256 -28.05 9.85 12.38
CA ALA A 256 -29.00 10.89 12.02
C ALA A 256 -30.43 10.67 12.61
N GLY A 257 -30.72 9.48 13.15
CA GLY A 257 -32.05 9.12 13.62
C GLY A 257 -33.07 8.90 12.48
N VAL A 258 -32.62 8.71 11.24
CA VAL A 258 -33.49 8.56 10.05
C VAL A 258 -33.86 7.10 9.86
N THR A 259 -35.13 6.84 9.65
CA THR A 259 -35.70 5.50 9.40
C THR A 259 -36.45 5.44 8.08
N GLY A 260 -36.66 4.22 7.56
CA GLY A 260 -37.43 4.00 6.33
C GLY A 260 -36.69 4.35 5.04
N VAL A 261 -35.39 4.40 5.09
CA VAL A 261 -34.50 4.53 3.93
C VAL A 261 -33.74 3.21 3.70
N ASP A 262 -33.72 2.73 2.47
CA ASP A 262 -32.90 1.58 2.11
C ASP A 262 -31.42 2.03 2.02
N ALA A 263 -30.66 1.70 3.07
CA ALA A 263 -29.25 2.05 3.18
C ALA A 263 -28.32 1.27 2.21
N THR A 264 -28.87 0.34 1.43
CA THR A 264 -28.08 -0.49 0.48
C THR A 264 -28.35 -0.14 -0.97
N ALA A 265 -29.37 0.69 -1.22
CA ALA A 265 -29.75 1.09 -2.57
C ALA A 265 -28.82 2.16 -3.12
N GLY A 266 -28.41 2.03 -4.38
CA GLY A 266 -27.63 3.02 -5.10
C GLY A 266 -26.37 2.44 -5.76
N PRO A 267 -25.58 3.26 -6.47
CA PRO A 267 -24.36 2.83 -7.14
C PRO A 267 -23.21 2.65 -6.14
N HIS A 268 -22.39 1.63 -6.39
CA HIS A 268 -21.25 1.24 -5.58
C HIS A 268 -19.95 1.47 -6.34
N PHE A 269 -18.98 2.13 -5.72
CA PHE A 269 -17.66 2.42 -6.30
C PHE A 269 -16.56 1.84 -5.43
N ARG A 270 -15.60 1.14 -6.04
CA ARG A 270 -14.43 0.58 -5.34
C ARG A 270 -13.23 1.53 -5.31
N ASP A 271 -13.48 2.81 -5.53
CA ASP A 271 -12.50 3.90 -5.43
C ASP A 271 -13.20 5.16 -4.94
N SER A 272 -12.71 5.74 -3.84
CA SER A 272 -13.29 6.95 -3.23
C SER A 272 -13.30 8.14 -4.19
N GLY A 273 -12.31 8.22 -5.09
CA GLY A 273 -12.26 9.28 -6.11
C GLY A 273 -13.42 9.20 -7.09
N LEU A 274 -13.83 7.98 -7.48
CA LEU A 274 -14.99 7.77 -8.36
C LEU A 274 -16.30 8.09 -7.64
N ALA A 275 -16.44 7.67 -6.38
CA ALA A 275 -17.63 8.02 -5.58
C ALA A 275 -17.78 9.54 -5.40
N ILE A 276 -16.68 10.24 -5.14
CA ILE A 276 -16.65 11.70 -5.04
C ILE A 276 -16.95 12.35 -6.41
N ALA A 277 -16.40 11.84 -7.52
CA ALA A 277 -16.68 12.34 -8.85
C ALA A 277 -18.18 12.22 -9.20
N ALA A 278 -18.80 11.07 -8.87
CA ALA A 278 -20.24 10.88 -9.05
C ALA A 278 -21.09 11.90 -8.25
N ALA A 279 -20.66 12.26 -7.04
CA ALA A 279 -21.32 13.30 -6.26
C ALA A 279 -21.13 14.70 -6.87
N LEU A 280 -19.93 15.01 -7.39
CA LEU A 280 -19.63 16.26 -8.10
C LEU A 280 -20.47 16.42 -9.35
N ASP A 281 -20.73 15.32 -10.09
CA ASP A 281 -21.57 15.29 -11.28
C ASP A 281 -23.08 15.27 -10.97
N GLY A 282 -23.47 15.42 -9.70
CA GLY A 282 -24.87 15.53 -9.30
C GLY A 282 -25.64 14.21 -9.33
N LEU A 283 -24.98 13.03 -9.38
CA LEU A 283 -25.65 11.72 -9.37
C LEU A 283 -26.46 11.48 -8.08
N GLY A 284 -26.01 12.03 -6.95
CA GLY A 284 -26.62 11.83 -5.65
C GLY A 284 -25.78 12.37 -4.50
N ILE A 285 -26.03 11.82 -3.32
CA ILE A 285 -25.30 12.15 -2.09
C ILE A 285 -24.30 11.03 -1.80
N ALA A 286 -23.03 11.37 -1.62
CA ALA A 286 -21.97 10.42 -1.26
C ALA A 286 -21.58 10.57 0.21
N LEU A 287 -21.30 9.45 0.87
CA LEU A 287 -20.63 9.44 2.17
C LEU A 287 -19.12 9.43 1.92
N ALA A 288 -18.46 10.58 2.10
CA ALA A 288 -17.08 10.79 1.70
C ALA A 288 -16.15 11.19 2.87
N SER A 289 -14.87 10.82 2.76
CA SER A 289 -13.82 11.22 3.69
C SER A 289 -13.63 12.74 3.66
N ALA A 290 -13.87 13.43 4.77
CA ALA A 290 -13.81 14.89 4.86
C ALA A 290 -12.50 15.50 4.32
N PRO A 291 -11.30 14.97 4.62
CA PRO A 291 -10.05 15.49 4.05
C PRO A 291 -9.97 15.41 2.52
N LEU A 292 -10.65 14.45 1.89
CA LEU A 292 -10.61 14.27 0.43
C LEU A 292 -11.55 15.20 -0.33
N VAL A 293 -12.53 15.78 0.36
CA VAL A 293 -13.53 16.67 -0.22
C VAL A 293 -13.40 18.13 0.25
N SER A 294 -12.49 18.40 1.17
CA SER A 294 -12.32 19.73 1.78
C SER A 294 -12.07 20.84 0.76
N ALA A 295 -11.29 20.58 -0.29
CA ALA A 295 -11.04 21.54 -1.36
C ALA A 295 -12.30 21.81 -2.19
N ASP A 296 -13.05 20.77 -2.54
CA ASP A 296 -14.30 20.91 -3.32
C ASP A 296 -15.37 21.68 -2.53
N ILE A 297 -15.41 21.48 -1.21
CA ILE A 297 -16.34 22.24 -0.33
C ILE A 297 -15.90 23.70 -0.26
N ALA A 298 -14.60 23.98 -0.06
CA ALA A 298 -14.07 25.33 -0.01
C ALA A 298 -14.29 26.11 -1.33
N GLU A 299 -14.27 25.41 -2.46
CA GLU A 299 -14.53 25.99 -3.79
C GLU A 299 -16.01 25.99 -4.17
N GLY A 300 -16.88 25.51 -3.31
CA GLY A 300 -18.33 25.45 -3.54
C GLY A 300 -18.79 24.44 -4.59
N ARG A 301 -17.93 23.50 -5.02
CA ARG A 301 -18.28 22.41 -5.92
C ARG A 301 -19.06 21.30 -5.24
N LEU A 302 -18.79 21.08 -3.95
CA LEU A 302 -19.57 20.21 -3.08
C LEU A 302 -20.11 21.02 -1.90
N VAL A 303 -21.20 20.55 -1.35
CA VAL A 303 -21.74 21.00 -0.06
C VAL A 303 -21.92 19.81 0.86
N SER A 304 -21.74 20.03 2.16
CA SER A 304 -22.13 19.08 3.21
C SER A 304 -23.44 19.58 3.82
N PRO A 305 -24.58 19.05 3.40
CA PRO A 305 -25.87 19.63 3.81
C PRO A 305 -26.25 19.30 5.26
N PHE A 306 -25.57 18.35 5.89
CA PHE A 306 -25.89 17.87 7.22
C PHE A 306 -24.67 17.97 8.13
N ASP A 307 -24.86 18.45 9.35
CA ASP A 307 -23.81 18.47 10.39
C ASP A 307 -23.75 17.11 11.13
N ILE A 308 -23.52 16.04 10.34
CA ILE A 308 -23.44 14.66 10.82
C ILE A 308 -22.22 14.00 10.21
N ALA A 309 -21.38 13.47 11.07
CA ALA A 309 -20.18 12.74 10.68
C ALA A 309 -20.18 11.33 11.28
N VAL A 310 -19.69 10.39 10.49
CA VAL A 310 -19.45 9.00 10.91
C VAL A 310 -17.96 8.80 11.14
N GLY A 311 -17.62 8.21 12.27
CA GLY A 311 -16.26 7.88 12.60
C GLY A 311 -15.69 6.77 11.73
N GLN A 312 -14.36 6.68 11.67
CA GLN A 312 -13.64 5.65 10.90
C GLN A 312 -12.57 5.00 11.77
N ARG A 313 -12.42 3.67 11.67
CA ARG A 313 -11.37 2.91 12.35
C ARG A 313 -10.03 3.00 11.64
N TYR A 314 -10.04 3.10 10.30
CA TYR A 314 -8.83 3.30 9.51
C TYR A 314 -8.37 4.75 9.63
N ALA A 315 -7.04 4.91 9.62
CA ALA A 315 -6.40 6.21 9.54
C ALA A 315 -5.32 6.20 8.47
N TYR A 316 -4.82 7.36 8.11
CA TYR A 316 -3.65 7.49 7.25
C TYR A 316 -2.39 7.44 8.09
N TYR A 317 -1.46 6.60 7.67
CA TYR A 317 -0.16 6.38 8.30
C TYR A 317 0.94 6.59 7.28
N LEU A 318 2.01 7.26 7.71
CA LEU A 318 3.27 7.25 6.99
C LEU A 318 4.07 6.05 7.50
N ALA A 319 4.32 5.07 6.62
CA ALA A 319 5.11 3.89 6.92
C ALA A 319 6.44 3.99 6.17
N ILE A 320 7.53 4.08 6.93
CA ILE A 320 8.90 4.28 6.47
C ILE A 320 9.67 3.01 6.78
N PRO A 321 10.26 2.30 5.80
CA PRO A 321 11.16 1.19 6.08
C PRO A 321 12.26 1.62 7.05
N GLU A 322 12.59 0.80 8.06
CA GLU A 322 13.59 1.15 9.07
C GLU A 322 14.95 1.53 8.44
N ALA A 323 15.33 0.85 7.37
CA ALA A 323 16.56 1.15 6.61
C ALA A 323 16.58 2.55 5.98
N MET A 324 15.41 3.18 5.78
CA MET A 324 15.28 4.51 5.18
C MET A 324 15.02 5.62 6.21
N ALA A 325 14.75 5.28 7.46
CA ALA A 325 14.29 6.24 8.48
C ALA A 325 15.26 7.40 8.73
N GLU A 326 16.55 7.16 8.54
CA GLU A 326 17.61 8.15 8.78
C GLU A 326 18.00 8.94 7.49
N ARG A 327 17.34 8.68 6.34
CA ARG A 327 17.63 9.43 5.10
C ARG A 327 17.11 10.85 5.22
N PRO A 328 17.93 11.89 4.89
CA PRO A 328 17.54 13.29 5.00
C PRO A 328 16.26 13.64 4.22
N ALA A 329 16.10 13.15 2.98
CA ALA A 329 14.90 13.40 2.18
C ALA A 329 13.63 12.82 2.83
N VAL A 330 13.75 11.66 3.47
CA VAL A 330 12.63 11.01 4.19
C VAL A 330 12.24 11.84 5.41
N ALA A 331 13.23 12.29 6.20
CA ALA A 331 12.99 13.13 7.37
C ALA A 331 12.32 14.45 6.99
N LEU A 332 12.79 15.11 5.92
CA LEU A 332 12.22 16.37 5.42
C LEU A 332 10.79 16.18 4.88
N PHE A 333 10.53 15.08 4.17
CA PHE A 333 9.18 14.80 3.69
C PHE A 333 8.22 14.49 4.86
N ARG A 334 8.68 13.70 5.83
CA ARG A 334 7.91 13.38 7.04
C ARG A 334 7.52 14.65 7.81
N GLU A 335 8.49 15.53 8.07
CA GLU A 335 8.27 16.79 8.78
C GLU A 335 7.28 17.67 8.02
N TRP A 336 7.47 17.83 6.71
CA TRP A 336 6.56 18.58 5.87
C TRP A 336 5.13 18.00 5.89
N LEU A 337 4.97 16.67 5.78
CA LEU A 337 3.67 16.01 5.77
C LEU A 337 2.90 16.30 7.07
N LEU A 338 3.57 16.19 8.21
CA LEU A 338 2.96 16.45 9.52
C LEU A 338 2.55 17.93 9.66
N GLN A 339 3.39 18.87 9.22
CA GLN A 339 3.06 20.30 9.20
C GLN A 339 1.86 20.61 8.32
N GLU A 340 1.72 19.96 7.16
CA GLU A 340 0.56 20.17 6.26
C GLU A 340 -0.75 19.72 6.90
N VAL A 341 -0.72 18.65 7.70
CA VAL A 341 -1.92 18.20 8.44
C VAL A 341 -2.32 19.20 9.52
N ASP A 342 -1.37 19.71 10.29
CA ASP A 342 -1.63 20.71 11.34
C ASP A 342 -2.22 22.00 10.76
N HIS A 343 -1.71 22.45 9.60
CA HIS A 343 -2.27 23.60 8.90
C HIS A 343 -3.73 23.36 8.43
N CYS A 344 -4.05 22.14 7.99
CA CYS A 344 -5.42 21.80 7.58
C CYS A 344 -6.39 21.79 8.78
N ALA A 345 -5.95 21.31 9.94
CA ALA A 345 -6.75 21.27 11.16
C ALA A 345 -7.10 22.70 11.64
N THR A 346 -6.13 23.60 11.61
CA THR A 346 -6.31 25.00 12.02
C THR A 346 -7.21 25.79 11.07
N SER A 347 -7.06 25.58 9.75
CA SER A 347 -7.90 26.25 8.74
C SER A 347 -9.35 25.76 8.77
N GLY A 348 -9.59 24.49 9.11
CA GLY A 348 -10.94 23.92 9.24
C GLY A 348 -11.70 24.45 10.46
N GLN A 349 -11.00 24.75 11.56
CA GLN A 349 -11.61 25.34 12.76
C GLN A 349 -12.00 26.81 12.54
N GLN A 350 -11.19 27.59 11.84
CA GLN A 350 -11.50 28.99 11.51
C GLN A 350 -12.75 29.13 10.62
N LEU A 351 -12.90 28.23 9.62
CA LEU A 351 -14.08 28.25 8.75
C LEU A 351 -15.37 27.85 9.49
N ALA A 352 -15.29 27.00 10.51
CA ALA A 352 -16.45 26.62 11.33
C ALA A 352 -16.89 27.75 12.27
N GLU A 353 -15.96 28.57 12.77
CA GLU A 353 -16.23 29.74 13.61
C GLU A 353 -16.87 30.88 12.81
N ASP A 354 -16.40 31.14 11.57
CA ASP A 354 -16.95 32.21 10.70
C ASP A 354 -18.37 31.90 10.17
N HIS A 355 -18.80 30.63 10.16
CA HIS A 355 -20.17 30.25 9.77
C HIS A 355 -21.15 30.20 10.96
N SER A 356 -20.66 30.38 12.18
CA SER A 356 -21.47 30.40 13.41
C SER A 356 -21.73 31.82 13.93
N ALA A 357 -21.19 32.84 13.28
CA ALA A 357 -21.37 34.26 13.58
C ALA A 357 -22.30 34.91 12.52
#